data_b96a4842fe59ef1c81f0c3a0ec40e06e
#
_entry.id   b96a4842fe59ef1c81f0c3a0ec40e06e
#
_cell.length_a   1.000
_cell.length_b   1.000
_cell.length_c   1.000
_cell.angle_alpha   90.00
_cell.angle_beta   90.00
_cell.angle_gamma   90.00
#
_symmetry.space_group_name_H-M   'P 1'
#
loop_
_entity.id
_entity.type
_entity.pdbx_description
1 polymer ?
#
loop_
_entity_poly.entity_id
_entity_poly.type
_entity_poly.pdbx_seq_one_letter_code
_entity_poly.pdbx_strand_id
1 'polypeptide(L)'
;MKKHLIVVLFIGLLFSCSSNDDKAAAAPALPLTEQTLANVAYGTDPQQKMDVYLPANRTADTKVVIVIHGGAWVEGDKADMGDVAAKVHERFPDYAVVNINYRLATQGSPAFPKQTDDLQKVIRFLKDSNYTVSDDYALIGASAGAHIAMLYSYKYDTAHEVKVVCNIVGPADFSDPAYVTHPLYSFAAQALLGTPNVTDQMIADVSPINHITAQSPPTITFYGGVDPLIPSSQGPRLKAALDAAGVYNEFYFYPEGGHANWDEETFDDVYTRFTVFFNAEF
;
A
#
# COMPACT_ATOMS: atom_id res chain seq x y z
N MET A 1 100.76 -10.95 -19.63
CA MET A 1 99.40 -11.11 -19.10
C MET A 1 98.78 -9.71 -18.95
N LYS A 2 98.03 -9.25 -19.93
CA LYS A 2 97.35 -7.94 -19.86
C LYS A 2 95.87 -8.22 -19.65
N LYS A 3 95.28 -7.75 -18.54
CA LYS A 3 93.89 -7.82 -18.18
C LYS A 3 93.17 -6.60 -18.83
N HIS A 4 92.25 -6.81 -19.71
CA HIS A 4 91.34 -5.77 -20.23
C HIS A 4 90.12 -5.65 -19.34
N LEU A 5 89.93 -4.45 -18.83
CA LEU A 5 88.72 -4.08 -18.03
C LEU A 5 87.71 -3.56 -19.01
N ILE A 6 86.60 -4.26 -19.14
CA ILE A 6 85.40 -3.80 -19.91
C ILE A 6 84.49 -3.02 -18.97
N VAL A 7 84.32 -1.71 -19.21
CA VAL A 7 83.36 -0.88 -18.54
C VAL A 7 82.05 -0.91 -19.37
N VAL A 8 81.00 -1.47 -18.77
CA VAL A 8 79.64 -1.50 -19.33
C VAL A 8 78.93 -0.28 -18.82
N LEU A 9 78.64 0.62 -19.75
CA LEU A 9 77.83 1.82 -19.45
C LEU A 9 76.35 1.46 -19.51
N PHE A 10 75.66 1.50 -18.34
CA PHE A 10 74.20 1.32 -18.25
C PHE A 10 73.53 2.64 -18.52
N ILE A 11 72.89 2.78 -19.68
CA ILE A 11 72.00 3.93 -19.98
C ILE A 11 70.62 3.59 -19.43
N GLY A 12 70.24 4.18 -18.28
CA GLY A 12 68.93 4.10 -17.71
C GLY A 12 67.90 4.91 -18.52
N LEU A 13 67.04 4.20 -19.23
CA LEU A 13 65.82 4.81 -19.83
C LEU A 13 64.77 5.00 -18.73
N LEU A 14 64.57 6.25 -18.34
CA LEU A 14 63.45 6.63 -17.49
C LEU A 14 62.15 6.63 -18.37
N PHE A 15 61.37 5.55 -18.26
CA PHE A 15 59.99 5.57 -18.73
C PHE A 15 59.14 6.35 -17.72
N SER A 16 58.79 7.57 -18.06
CA SER A 16 57.72 8.32 -17.38
C SER A 16 56.41 7.69 -17.75
N CYS A 17 55.86 6.86 -16.87
CA CYS A 17 54.44 6.48 -16.95
C CYS A 17 53.59 7.68 -16.55
N SER A 18 53.07 8.41 -17.51
CA SER A 18 51.90 9.30 -17.32
C SER A 18 50.68 8.40 -17.11
N SER A 19 50.24 8.23 -15.87
CA SER A 19 48.93 7.64 -15.57
C SER A 19 47.85 8.65 -15.91
N ASN A 20 47.38 8.62 -17.14
CA ASN A 20 46.06 9.18 -17.46
C ASN A 20 45.05 8.21 -16.83
N ASP A 21 44.56 8.58 -15.66
CA ASP A 21 43.31 8.04 -15.11
C ASP A 21 42.13 8.56 -15.96
N ASP A 22 42.02 8.05 -17.18
CA ASP A 22 40.78 8.08 -17.92
C ASP A 22 39.80 7.16 -17.17
N LYS A 23 39.10 7.71 -16.17
CA LYS A 23 37.87 7.09 -15.67
C LYS A 23 36.98 6.96 -16.90
N ALA A 24 36.96 5.77 -17.51
CA ALA A 24 35.95 5.42 -18.48
C ALA A 24 34.60 5.76 -17.86
N ALA A 25 33.89 6.73 -18.46
CA ALA A 25 32.53 7.03 -18.04
C ALA A 25 31.75 5.71 -18.11
N ALA A 26 31.15 5.30 -17.01
CA ALA A 26 30.31 4.11 -17.00
C ALA A 26 29.27 4.25 -18.12
N ALA A 27 29.12 3.23 -18.94
CA ALA A 27 28.08 3.24 -19.95
C ALA A 27 26.74 3.53 -19.27
N PRO A 28 25.88 4.38 -19.87
CA PRO A 28 24.57 4.67 -19.28
C PRO A 28 23.83 3.35 -19.06
N ALA A 29 23.27 3.15 -17.84
CA ALA A 29 22.49 1.98 -17.54
C ALA A 29 21.33 1.88 -18.55
N LEU A 30 21.07 0.68 -19.05
CA LEU A 30 19.94 0.44 -19.94
C LEU A 30 18.64 0.77 -19.18
N PRO A 31 17.67 1.43 -19.86
CA PRO A 31 16.38 1.73 -19.24
C PRO A 31 15.69 0.43 -18.77
N LEU A 32 15.09 0.49 -17.60
CA LEU A 32 14.30 -0.63 -17.08
C LEU A 32 13.05 -0.84 -17.92
N THR A 33 12.77 -2.08 -18.30
CA THR A 33 11.54 -2.44 -19.04
C THR A 33 10.35 -2.59 -18.08
N GLU A 34 9.15 -2.42 -18.61
CA GLU A 34 7.91 -2.78 -17.93
C GLU A 34 7.91 -4.27 -17.56
N GLN A 35 7.35 -4.60 -16.40
CA GLN A 35 7.25 -5.98 -15.91
C GLN A 35 5.91 -6.20 -15.21
N THR A 36 5.29 -7.35 -15.48
CA THR A 36 4.15 -7.85 -14.71
C THR A 36 4.56 -9.18 -14.08
N LEU A 37 4.54 -9.21 -12.75
CA LEU A 37 4.94 -10.36 -11.95
C LEU A 37 3.71 -10.87 -11.19
N ALA A 38 3.25 -12.07 -11.50
CA ALA A 38 2.09 -12.67 -10.83
C ALA A 38 2.51 -13.57 -9.67
N ASN A 39 1.72 -13.55 -8.59
CA ASN A 39 1.86 -14.43 -7.44
C ASN A 39 3.24 -14.37 -6.76
N VAL A 40 3.85 -13.20 -6.71
CA VAL A 40 5.09 -12.97 -5.97
C VAL A 40 4.85 -13.22 -4.49
N ALA A 41 5.59 -14.15 -3.89
CA ALA A 41 5.50 -14.44 -2.45
C ALA A 41 6.24 -13.35 -1.65
N TYR A 42 5.55 -12.70 -0.72
CA TYR A 42 6.15 -11.74 0.22
C TYR A 42 6.33 -12.31 1.64
N GLY A 43 5.96 -13.58 1.82
CA GLY A 43 6.08 -14.33 3.07
C GLY A 43 6.01 -15.83 2.83
N THR A 44 5.95 -16.60 3.92
CA THR A 44 5.99 -18.07 3.87
C THR A 44 4.62 -18.74 3.81
N ASP A 45 3.55 -18.00 4.11
CA ASP A 45 2.19 -18.51 4.05
C ASP A 45 1.72 -18.55 2.58
N PRO A 46 0.98 -19.58 2.15
CA PRO A 46 0.45 -19.68 0.78
C PRO A 46 -0.43 -18.49 0.36
N GLN A 47 -1.07 -17.80 1.31
CA GLN A 47 -1.89 -16.62 1.05
C GLN A 47 -1.05 -15.33 0.95
N GLN A 48 0.21 -15.32 1.40
CA GLN A 48 1.10 -14.17 1.32
C GLN A 48 1.67 -14.01 -0.09
N LYS A 49 0.82 -13.63 -1.03
CA LYS A 49 1.15 -13.43 -2.45
C LYS A 49 0.60 -12.10 -2.95
N MET A 50 1.28 -11.55 -3.94
CA MET A 50 0.87 -10.32 -4.60
C MET A 50 1.15 -10.38 -6.09
N ASP A 51 0.43 -9.58 -6.87
CA ASP A 51 0.78 -9.27 -8.25
C ASP A 51 1.42 -7.89 -8.29
N VAL A 52 2.51 -7.75 -9.06
CA VAL A 52 3.30 -6.53 -9.12
C VAL A 52 3.40 -6.07 -10.57
N TYR A 53 2.96 -4.84 -10.84
CA TYR A 53 3.09 -4.16 -12.12
C TYR A 53 4.14 -3.06 -11.97
N LEU A 54 5.23 -3.18 -12.69
CA LEU A 54 6.35 -2.24 -12.64
C LEU A 54 6.42 -1.47 -13.96
N PRO A 55 6.37 -0.13 -13.96
CA PRO A 55 6.43 0.66 -15.18
C PRO A 55 7.81 0.58 -15.85
N ALA A 56 7.86 0.89 -17.14
CA ALA A 56 9.12 1.13 -17.83
C ALA A 56 9.81 2.39 -17.29
N ASN A 57 11.13 2.47 -17.45
CA ASN A 57 11.96 3.63 -17.06
C ASN A 57 11.81 4.04 -15.57
N ARG A 58 11.34 3.14 -14.71
CA ARG A 58 11.18 3.40 -13.29
C ARG A 58 12.49 3.76 -12.61
N THR A 59 12.39 4.54 -11.57
CA THR A 59 13.50 5.04 -10.75
C THR A 59 13.21 4.83 -9.27
N ALA A 60 14.15 5.17 -8.40
CA ALA A 60 13.94 5.17 -6.96
C ALA A 60 12.84 6.16 -6.49
N ASP A 61 12.37 7.05 -7.38
CA ASP A 61 11.28 7.99 -7.10
C ASP A 61 9.93 7.49 -7.65
N THR A 62 9.89 6.31 -8.27
CA THR A 62 8.65 5.71 -8.81
C THR A 62 7.72 5.34 -7.66
N LYS A 63 6.59 6.01 -7.56
CA LYS A 63 5.57 5.83 -6.52
C LYS A 63 4.89 4.46 -6.62
N VAL A 64 4.40 3.96 -5.49
CA VAL A 64 3.80 2.63 -5.40
C VAL A 64 2.37 2.72 -4.88
N VAL A 65 1.42 2.14 -5.61
CA VAL A 65 0.04 1.97 -5.15
C VAL A 65 -0.19 0.52 -4.74
N ILE A 66 -0.60 0.30 -3.49
CA ILE A 66 -0.95 -1.03 -2.98
C ILE A 66 -2.47 -1.14 -2.93
N VAL A 67 -3.01 -2.16 -3.59
CA VAL A 67 -4.45 -2.46 -3.68
C VAL A 67 -4.78 -3.64 -2.78
N ILE A 68 -5.83 -3.51 -1.93
CA ILE A 68 -6.14 -4.42 -0.84
C ILE A 68 -7.61 -4.84 -0.93
N HIS A 69 -7.88 -6.14 -1.13
CA HIS A 69 -9.22 -6.66 -1.34
C HIS A 69 -10.08 -6.66 -0.06
N GLY A 70 -11.41 -6.71 -0.25
CA GLY A 70 -12.40 -6.88 0.80
C GLY A 70 -12.58 -8.35 1.23
N GLY A 71 -13.81 -8.69 1.70
CA GLY A 71 -14.17 -10.08 2.06
C GLY A 71 -14.29 -10.30 3.58
N ALA A 72 -14.76 -9.29 4.31
CA ALA A 72 -15.04 -9.37 5.77
C ALA A 72 -13.93 -10.05 6.59
N TRP A 73 -12.67 -9.89 6.15
CA TRP A 73 -11.44 -10.45 6.74
C TRP A 73 -11.31 -11.98 6.64
N VAL A 74 -12.33 -12.70 6.20
CA VAL A 74 -12.42 -14.19 6.20
C VAL A 74 -12.39 -14.80 4.81
N GLU A 75 -12.59 -14.02 3.76
CA GLU A 75 -12.64 -14.46 2.36
C GLU A 75 -12.07 -13.39 1.44
N GLY A 76 -12.09 -13.64 0.13
CA GLY A 76 -11.62 -12.75 -0.92
C GLY A 76 -10.25 -13.14 -1.45
N ASP A 77 -9.93 -12.54 -2.59
CA ASP A 77 -8.65 -12.69 -3.29
C ASP A 77 -8.29 -11.38 -3.97
N LYS A 78 -7.00 -11.16 -4.22
CA LYS A 78 -6.52 -10.01 -4.99
C LYS A 78 -7.19 -9.87 -6.36
N ALA A 79 -7.67 -10.96 -6.93
CA ALA A 79 -8.42 -10.96 -8.19
C ALA A 79 -9.71 -10.13 -8.09
N ASP A 80 -10.33 -10.03 -6.91
CA ASP A 80 -11.54 -9.24 -6.68
C ASP A 80 -11.30 -7.72 -6.86
N MET A 81 -10.04 -7.30 -6.77
CA MET A 81 -9.61 -5.93 -7.00
C MET A 81 -8.82 -5.77 -8.31
N GLY A 82 -8.90 -6.76 -9.20
CA GLY A 82 -8.19 -6.76 -10.48
C GLY A 82 -8.54 -5.55 -11.36
N ASP A 83 -9.83 -5.19 -11.45
CA ASP A 83 -10.30 -4.03 -12.22
C ASP A 83 -9.79 -2.71 -11.61
N VAL A 84 -9.77 -2.59 -10.29
CA VAL A 84 -9.22 -1.40 -9.60
C VAL A 84 -7.72 -1.29 -9.88
N ALA A 85 -6.97 -2.39 -9.75
CA ALA A 85 -5.53 -2.39 -10.05
C ALA A 85 -5.24 -2.02 -11.51
N ALA A 86 -6.04 -2.53 -12.46
CA ALA A 86 -5.95 -2.20 -13.87
C ALA A 86 -6.25 -0.72 -14.13
N LYS A 87 -7.28 -0.16 -13.48
CA LYS A 87 -7.62 1.27 -13.59
C LYS A 87 -6.55 2.17 -12.98
N VAL A 88 -5.93 1.78 -11.88
CA VAL A 88 -4.79 2.49 -11.31
C VAL A 88 -3.62 2.50 -12.30
N HIS A 89 -3.27 1.35 -12.86
CA HIS A 89 -2.20 1.25 -13.87
C HIS A 89 -2.50 2.09 -15.12
N GLU A 90 -3.75 2.11 -15.59
CA GLU A 90 -4.18 2.95 -16.74
C GLU A 90 -4.03 4.44 -16.46
N ARG A 91 -4.42 4.88 -15.25
CA ARG A 91 -4.45 6.32 -14.90
C ARG A 91 -3.11 6.86 -14.40
N PHE A 92 -2.25 5.98 -13.89
CA PHE A 92 -0.92 6.28 -13.38
C PHE A 92 0.12 5.35 -14.01
N PRO A 93 0.38 5.47 -15.33
CA PRO A 93 1.24 4.55 -16.05
C PRO A 93 2.70 4.58 -15.57
N ASP A 94 3.10 5.62 -14.85
CA ASP A 94 4.46 5.78 -14.29
C ASP A 94 4.57 5.27 -12.85
N TYR A 95 3.47 4.75 -12.24
CA TYR A 95 3.48 4.20 -10.89
C TYR A 95 3.58 2.68 -10.93
N ALA A 96 4.22 2.11 -9.92
CA ALA A 96 4.11 0.68 -9.66
C ALA A 96 2.77 0.38 -8.97
N VAL A 97 2.15 -0.74 -9.35
CA VAL A 97 0.89 -1.19 -8.73
C VAL A 97 1.10 -2.58 -8.14
N VAL A 98 0.72 -2.74 -6.88
CA VAL A 98 0.87 -3.99 -6.13
C VAL A 98 -0.49 -4.41 -5.60
N ASN A 99 -1.04 -5.49 -6.16
CA ASN A 99 -2.34 -6.05 -5.75
C ASN A 99 -2.11 -7.27 -4.86
N ILE A 100 -2.55 -7.20 -3.59
CA ILE A 100 -2.13 -8.14 -2.55
C ILE A 100 -3.24 -9.08 -2.10
N ASN A 101 -2.87 -10.33 -1.83
CA ASN A 101 -3.55 -11.21 -0.89
C ASN A 101 -2.96 -11.02 0.50
N TYR A 102 -3.74 -11.34 1.52
CA TYR A 102 -3.31 -11.38 2.93
C TYR A 102 -3.92 -12.60 3.61
N ARG A 103 -3.37 -13.03 4.72
CA ARG A 103 -3.87 -14.21 5.46
C ARG A 103 -5.26 -13.94 6.02
N LEU A 104 -6.22 -14.74 5.59
CA LEU A 104 -7.61 -14.66 6.01
C LEU A 104 -7.79 -15.13 7.47
N ALA A 105 -8.79 -14.58 8.16
CA ALA A 105 -9.17 -15.06 9.47
C ALA A 105 -9.80 -16.45 9.37
N THR A 106 -9.48 -17.29 10.35
CA THR A 106 -10.03 -18.62 10.48
C THR A 106 -10.40 -18.88 11.95
N GLN A 107 -11.10 -19.97 12.23
CA GLN A 107 -11.38 -20.35 13.61
C GLN A 107 -10.06 -20.50 14.39
N GLY A 108 -9.94 -19.73 15.50
CA GLY A 108 -8.72 -19.72 16.33
C GLY A 108 -7.55 -18.88 15.80
N SER A 109 -7.71 -18.23 14.63
CA SER A 109 -6.72 -17.32 14.06
C SER A 109 -7.40 -16.06 13.51
N PRO A 110 -7.69 -15.07 14.37
CA PRO A 110 -8.39 -13.85 13.97
C PRO A 110 -7.59 -13.01 12.98
N ALA A 111 -8.28 -12.05 12.36
CA ALA A 111 -7.69 -11.15 11.39
C ALA A 111 -6.66 -10.20 12.02
N PHE A 112 -6.99 -9.63 13.16
CA PHE A 112 -6.12 -8.68 13.86
C PHE A 112 -5.16 -9.39 14.84
N PRO A 113 -3.86 -9.03 14.89
CA PRO A 113 -3.18 -8.05 14.03
C PRO A 113 -2.63 -8.64 12.71
N LYS A 114 -2.87 -9.91 12.45
CA LYS A 114 -2.28 -10.72 11.37
C LYS A 114 -2.30 -10.04 9.99
N GLN A 115 -3.40 -9.37 9.65
CA GLN A 115 -3.58 -8.77 8.33
C GLN A 115 -2.86 -7.42 8.21
N THR A 116 -2.79 -6.63 9.26
CA THR A 116 -1.92 -5.44 9.29
C THR A 116 -0.44 -5.81 9.29
N ASP A 117 -0.05 -6.92 9.94
CA ASP A 117 1.31 -7.46 9.86
C ASP A 117 1.66 -7.92 8.44
N ASP A 118 0.69 -8.45 7.70
CA ASP A 118 0.92 -8.84 6.31
C ASP A 118 1.14 -7.64 5.40
N LEU A 119 0.37 -6.55 5.56
CA LEU A 119 0.61 -5.31 4.84
C LEU A 119 2.00 -4.73 5.17
N GLN A 120 2.41 -4.76 6.43
CA GLN A 120 3.76 -4.36 6.83
C GLN A 120 4.85 -5.21 6.15
N LYS A 121 4.61 -6.53 6.00
CA LYS A 121 5.53 -7.40 5.27
C LYS A 121 5.61 -7.09 3.79
N VAL A 122 4.48 -6.73 3.16
CA VAL A 122 4.47 -6.26 1.76
C VAL A 122 5.36 -5.03 1.61
N ILE A 123 5.16 -4.01 2.44
CA ILE A 123 5.97 -2.78 2.41
C ILE A 123 7.46 -3.11 2.62
N ARG A 124 7.79 -3.94 3.61
CA ARG A 124 9.17 -4.37 3.83
C ARG A 124 9.75 -5.12 2.63
N PHE A 125 8.97 -6.04 2.03
CA PHE A 125 9.40 -6.78 0.84
C PHE A 125 9.72 -5.83 -0.32
N LEU A 126 8.88 -4.82 -0.55
CA LEU A 126 9.09 -3.82 -1.60
C LEU A 126 10.38 -3.02 -1.37
N LYS A 127 10.64 -2.60 -0.13
CA LYS A 127 11.88 -1.89 0.26
C LYS A 127 13.13 -2.76 0.06
N ASP A 128 13.04 -4.04 0.41
CA ASP A 128 14.17 -4.99 0.29
C ASP A 128 14.34 -5.51 -1.14
N SER A 129 13.40 -5.25 -2.05
CA SER A 129 13.41 -5.73 -3.42
C SER A 129 14.32 -4.90 -4.34
N ASN A 130 14.70 -5.49 -5.48
CA ASN A 130 15.43 -4.80 -6.54
C ASN A 130 14.47 -4.16 -7.58
N TYR A 131 13.25 -3.79 -7.18
CA TYR A 131 12.25 -3.27 -8.12
C TYR A 131 12.54 -1.85 -8.59
N THR A 132 13.39 -1.13 -7.90
CA THR A 132 13.73 0.27 -8.21
C THR A 132 12.48 1.16 -8.17
N VAL A 133 11.86 1.22 -7.00
CA VAL A 133 10.69 2.05 -6.68
C VAL A 133 10.96 2.84 -5.40
N SER A 134 10.13 3.85 -5.11
CA SER A 134 10.24 4.66 -3.90
C SER A 134 9.69 3.92 -2.67
N ASP A 135 9.97 4.49 -1.49
CA ASP A 135 9.33 4.12 -0.23
C ASP A 135 8.08 4.97 0.06
N ASP A 136 7.52 5.61 -0.95
CA ASP A 136 6.25 6.35 -0.86
C ASP A 136 5.11 5.48 -1.38
N TYR A 137 4.12 5.23 -0.51
CA TYR A 137 3.02 4.31 -0.77
C TYR A 137 1.67 5.04 -0.76
N ALA A 138 0.80 4.71 -1.72
CA ALA A 138 -0.64 4.97 -1.64
C ALA A 138 -1.36 3.65 -1.38
N LEU A 139 -2.34 3.64 -0.48
CA LEU A 139 -3.13 2.45 -0.18
C LEU A 139 -4.56 2.63 -0.71
N ILE A 140 -5.05 1.69 -1.51
CA ILE A 140 -6.44 1.60 -1.93
C ILE A 140 -7.04 0.32 -1.37
N GLY A 141 -8.08 0.43 -0.57
CA GLY A 141 -8.76 -0.73 -0.03
C GLY A 141 -10.27 -0.66 -0.21
N ALA A 142 -10.90 -1.84 -0.32
CA ALA A 142 -12.36 -1.97 -0.32
C ALA A 142 -12.80 -2.75 0.92
N SER A 143 -13.86 -2.29 1.61
CA SER A 143 -14.47 -2.99 2.75
C SER A 143 -13.42 -3.37 3.82
N ALA A 144 -13.22 -4.66 4.14
CA ALA A 144 -12.19 -5.14 5.05
C ALA A 144 -10.78 -4.68 4.63
N GLY A 145 -10.48 -4.59 3.32
CA GLY A 145 -9.20 -4.08 2.81
C GLY A 145 -9.00 -2.60 3.10
N ALA A 146 -10.07 -1.81 3.02
CA ALA A 146 -10.03 -0.39 3.40
C ALA A 146 -9.81 -0.22 4.92
N HIS A 147 -10.43 -1.06 5.73
CA HIS A 147 -10.16 -1.12 7.17
C HIS A 147 -8.67 -1.41 7.45
N ILE A 148 -8.10 -2.43 6.80
CA ILE A 148 -6.68 -2.79 6.94
C ILE A 148 -5.78 -1.61 6.51
N ALA A 149 -6.08 -0.97 5.38
CA ALA A 149 -5.36 0.19 4.88
C ALA A 149 -5.36 1.35 5.89
N MET A 150 -6.53 1.75 6.37
CA MET A 150 -6.69 2.83 7.36
C MET A 150 -6.01 2.49 8.69
N LEU A 151 -6.25 1.27 9.22
CA LEU A 151 -5.68 0.86 10.51
C LEU A 151 -4.15 0.82 10.46
N TYR A 152 -3.58 0.29 9.36
CA TYR A 152 -2.14 0.31 9.17
C TYR A 152 -1.60 1.74 9.11
N SER A 153 -2.17 2.58 8.26
CA SER A 153 -1.68 3.94 8.02
C SER A 153 -1.77 4.85 9.24
N TYR A 154 -2.81 4.70 10.08
CA TYR A 154 -3.02 5.60 11.21
C TYR A 154 -2.37 5.09 12.50
N LYS A 155 -2.14 3.77 12.63
CA LYS A 155 -1.63 3.15 13.85
C LYS A 155 -0.20 2.62 13.73
N TYR A 156 0.17 2.04 12.61
CA TYR A 156 1.39 1.24 12.46
C TYR A 156 2.45 1.86 11.55
N ASP A 157 2.07 2.76 10.65
CA ASP A 157 3.02 3.47 9.79
C ASP A 157 3.74 4.60 10.54
N THR A 158 4.66 4.22 11.41
CA THR A 158 5.46 5.17 12.20
C THR A 158 6.54 5.87 11.40
N ALA A 159 6.85 5.38 10.20
CA ALA A 159 7.81 5.98 9.29
C ALA A 159 7.15 7.00 8.33
N HIS A 160 5.82 7.10 8.36
CA HIS A 160 5.03 7.96 7.47
C HIS A 160 5.33 7.72 5.99
N GLU A 161 5.48 6.44 5.63
CA GLU A 161 5.72 6.01 4.25
C GLU A 161 4.43 5.96 3.43
N VAL A 162 3.26 5.80 4.08
CA VAL A 162 1.96 5.94 3.44
C VAL A 162 1.62 7.42 3.30
N LYS A 163 1.53 7.89 2.05
CA LYS A 163 1.25 9.29 1.73
C LYS A 163 -0.22 9.57 1.49
N VAL A 164 -0.99 8.57 1.06
CA VAL A 164 -2.40 8.70 0.70
C VAL A 164 -3.14 7.41 1.00
N VAL A 165 -4.39 7.52 1.49
CA VAL A 165 -5.33 6.40 1.66
C VAL A 165 -6.60 6.64 0.85
N CYS A 166 -7.01 5.65 0.07
CA CYS A 166 -8.33 5.59 -0.56
C CYS A 166 -9.16 4.52 0.12
N ASN A 167 -10.20 4.94 0.81
CA ASN A 167 -11.15 4.08 1.52
C ASN A 167 -12.43 3.93 0.71
N ILE A 168 -12.72 2.71 0.27
CA ILE A 168 -13.97 2.35 -0.40
C ILE A 168 -14.79 1.49 0.57
N VAL A 169 -15.86 2.04 1.13
CA VAL A 169 -16.83 1.40 2.04
C VAL A 169 -16.21 0.64 3.24
N GLY A 170 -15.09 1.09 3.76
CA GLY A 170 -14.42 0.42 4.88
C GLY A 170 -14.99 0.82 6.24
N PRO A 171 -15.14 -0.13 7.20
CA PRO A 171 -15.49 0.22 8.57
C PRO A 171 -14.34 0.99 9.24
N ALA A 172 -14.66 2.11 9.86
CA ALA A 172 -13.69 3.01 10.50
C ALA A 172 -13.86 3.10 12.03
N ASP A 173 -15.08 2.86 12.53
CA ASP A 173 -15.42 2.98 13.95
C ASP A 173 -16.32 1.83 14.39
N PHE A 174 -15.76 0.88 15.12
CA PHE A 174 -16.50 -0.27 15.66
C PHE A 174 -17.27 0.06 16.95
N SER A 175 -17.14 1.27 17.51
CA SER A 175 -17.94 1.78 18.63
C SER A 175 -19.19 2.54 18.16
N ASP A 176 -19.39 2.73 16.87
CA ASP A 176 -20.58 3.38 16.30
C ASP A 176 -21.85 2.63 16.73
N PRO A 177 -22.81 3.28 17.40
CA PRO A 177 -24.06 2.63 17.83
C PRO A 177 -24.81 1.94 16.67
N ALA A 178 -24.79 2.51 15.47
CA ALA A 178 -25.41 1.90 14.31
C ALA A 178 -24.70 0.60 13.89
N TYR A 179 -23.37 0.52 14.09
CA TYR A 179 -22.61 -0.68 13.81
C TYR A 179 -22.74 -1.72 14.93
N VAL A 180 -22.68 -1.29 16.20
CA VAL A 180 -22.83 -2.17 17.37
C VAL A 180 -24.19 -2.89 17.38
N THR A 181 -25.26 -2.23 16.91
CA THR A 181 -26.60 -2.83 16.78
C THR A 181 -26.83 -3.57 15.46
N HIS A 182 -25.84 -3.56 14.57
CA HIS A 182 -25.95 -4.22 13.27
C HIS A 182 -25.97 -5.76 13.43
N PRO A 183 -26.82 -6.51 12.70
CA PRO A 183 -26.91 -7.97 12.81
C PRO A 183 -25.58 -8.71 12.59
N LEU A 184 -24.67 -8.15 11.80
CA LEU A 184 -23.37 -8.76 11.52
C LEU A 184 -22.26 -8.34 12.49
N TYR A 185 -22.53 -7.52 13.51
CA TYR A 185 -21.51 -7.04 14.45
C TYR A 185 -20.77 -8.16 15.16
N SER A 186 -21.51 -9.16 15.69
CA SER A 186 -20.89 -10.31 16.37
C SER A 186 -20.02 -11.13 15.43
N PHE A 187 -20.41 -11.25 14.16
CA PHE A 187 -19.58 -11.91 13.14
C PHE A 187 -18.30 -11.12 12.89
N ALA A 188 -18.41 -9.80 12.70
CA ALA A 188 -17.25 -8.93 12.50
C ALA A 188 -16.28 -9.00 13.70
N ALA A 189 -16.80 -8.96 14.92
CA ALA A 189 -16.01 -9.11 16.15
C ALA A 189 -15.29 -10.46 16.20
N GLN A 190 -16.00 -11.54 15.89
CA GLN A 190 -15.41 -12.88 15.84
C GLN A 190 -14.33 -13.01 14.76
N ALA A 191 -14.57 -12.49 13.57
CA ALA A 191 -13.60 -12.53 12.47
C ALA A 191 -12.36 -11.70 12.80
N LEU A 192 -12.56 -10.50 13.31
CA LEU A 192 -11.49 -9.53 13.55
C LEU A 192 -10.70 -9.84 14.83
N LEU A 193 -11.38 -10.18 15.92
CA LEU A 193 -10.79 -10.28 17.25
C LEU A 193 -10.80 -11.71 17.83
N GLY A 194 -11.42 -12.67 17.16
CA GLY A 194 -11.51 -14.07 17.59
C GLY A 194 -12.54 -14.32 18.70
N THR A 195 -13.34 -13.32 19.05
CA THR A 195 -14.38 -13.41 20.10
C THR A 195 -15.54 -12.46 19.82
N PRO A 196 -16.80 -12.86 20.07
CA PRO A 196 -17.93 -11.94 20.03
C PRO A 196 -18.04 -11.08 21.31
N ASN A 197 -17.34 -11.47 22.38
CA ASN A 197 -17.34 -10.77 23.67
C ASN A 197 -16.18 -9.78 23.70
N VAL A 198 -16.39 -8.61 23.14
CA VAL A 198 -15.37 -7.57 22.98
C VAL A 198 -15.41 -6.58 24.15
N THR A 199 -14.23 -6.06 24.51
CA THR A 199 -14.08 -4.94 25.44
C THR A 199 -13.93 -3.63 24.69
N ASP A 200 -14.17 -2.49 25.36
CA ASP A 200 -13.96 -1.17 24.79
C ASP A 200 -12.54 -0.99 24.26
N GLN A 201 -11.54 -1.54 24.96
CA GLN A 201 -10.14 -1.48 24.53
C GLN A 201 -9.91 -2.28 23.25
N MET A 202 -10.47 -3.48 23.12
CA MET A 202 -10.36 -4.29 21.90
C MET A 202 -10.99 -3.58 20.71
N ILE A 203 -12.14 -2.94 20.92
CA ILE A 203 -12.84 -2.12 19.90
C ILE A 203 -12.00 -0.90 19.54
N ALA A 204 -11.45 -0.20 20.53
CA ALA A 204 -10.59 0.95 20.29
C ALA A 204 -9.35 0.59 19.47
N ASP A 205 -8.74 -0.57 19.77
CA ASP A 205 -7.51 -1.03 19.09
C ASP A 205 -7.69 -1.31 17.61
N VAL A 206 -8.88 -1.73 17.19
CA VAL A 206 -9.19 -2.07 15.78
C VAL A 206 -9.98 -1.00 15.05
N SER A 207 -10.40 0.08 15.72
CA SER A 207 -11.11 1.19 15.09
C SER A 207 -10.12 2.22 14.55
N PRO A 208 -9.93 2.33 13.22
CA PRO A 208 -9.00 3.29 12.63
C PRO A 208 -9.17 4.74 13.14
N ILE A 209 -10.41 5.16 13.35
CA ILE A 209 -10.75 6.51 13.82
C ILE A 209 -10.03 6.89 15.14
N ASN A 210 -9.72 5.93 16.01
CA ASN A 210 -9.08 6.17 17.30
C ASN A 210 -7.56 6.37 17.21
N HIS A 211 -6.98 6.15 16.04
CA HIS A 211 -5.55 6.26 15.81
C HIS A 211 -5.17 7.42 14.89
N ILE A 212 -6.17 8.22 14.48
CA ILE A 212 -5.95 9.40 13.65
C ILE A 212 -5.20 10.46 14.46
N THR A 213 -4.14 10.99 13.86
CA THR A 213 -3.33 12.10 14.39
C THR A 213 -3.10 13.12 13.29
N ALA A 214 -2.52 14.26 13.62
CA ALA A 214 -2.14 15.28 12.62
C ALA A 214 -1.10 14.79 11.60
N GLN A 215 -0.44 13.65 11.86
CA GLN A 215 0.52 13.03 10.96
C GLN A 215 -0.11 11.92 10.09
N SER A 216 -1.40 11.62 10.27
CA SER A 216 -2.10 10.65 9.43
C SER A 216 -2.14 11.14 7.98
N PRO A 217 -2.03 10.24 6.99
CA PRO A 217 -2.00 10.63 5.59
C PRO A 217 -3.34 11.21 5.13
N PRO A 218 -3.34 12.11 4.13
CA PRO A 218 -4.52 12.52 3.40
C PRO A 218 -5.39 11.32 2.99
N THR A 219 -6.70 11.44 3.17
CA THR A 219 -7.62 10.32 2.97
C THR A 219 -8.83 10.70 2.12
N ILE A 220 -9.05 9.98 1.01
CA ILE A 220 -10.29 10.06 0.22
C ILE A 220 -11.20 8.88 0.56
N THR A 221 -12.49 9.12 0.66
CA THR A 221 -13.44 8.18 1.25
C THR A 221 -14.75 8.13 0.44
N PHE A 222 -15.22 6.92 0.15
CA PHE A 222 -16.43 6.65 -0.62
C PHE A 222 -17.37 5.73 0.14
N TYR A 223 -18.65 6.11 0.31
CA TYR A 223 -19.66 5.27 0.98
C TYR A 223 -21.00 5.28 0.25
N GLY A 224 -21.72 4.16 0.35
CA GLY A 224 -23.10 4.03 -0.10
C GLY A 224 -24.13 4.34 0.99
N GLY A 225 -25.30 4.85 0.58
CA GLY A 225 -26.40 5.20 1.49
C GLY A 225 -27.29 4.02 1.85
N VAL A 226 -27.35 3.00 0.99
CA VAL A 226 -28.14 1.77 1.20
C VAL A 226 -27.25 0.54 1.38
N ASP A 227 -26.03 0.75 1.89
CA ASP A 227 -25.07 -0.33 2.18
C ASP A 227 -25.63 -1.24 3.30
N PRO A 228 -25.85 -2.56 3.01
CA PRO A 228 -26.39 -3.49 3.99
C PRO A 228 -25.34 -4.03 4.98
N LEU A 229 -24.05 -3.70 4.84
CA LEU A 229 -22.95 -4.23 5.64
C LEU A 229 -22.31 -3.15 6.51
N ILE A 230 -22.13 -1.95 5.99
CA ILE A 230 -21.46 -0.83 6.64
C ILE A 230 -22.44 0.32 6.81
N PRO A 231 -22.79 0.68 8.05
CA PRO A 231 -23.71 1.78 8.31
C PRO A 231 -23.25 3.08 7.67
N SER A 232 -24.18 3.85 7.08
CA SER A 232 -23.89 5.12 6.43
C SER A 232 -23.31 6.19 7.37
N SER A 233 -23.40 6.00 8.70
CA SER A 233 -22.76 6.84 9.73
C SER A 233 -21.23 6.75 9.73
N GLN A 234 -20.63 5.68 9.20
CA GLN A 234 -19.19 5.47 9.24
C GLN A 234 -18.40 6.55 8.49
N GLY A 235 -18.84 6.94 7.30
CA GLY A 235 -18.19 7.99 6.52
C GLY A 235 -18.17 9.36 7.21
N PRO A 236 -19.30 9.92 7.66
CA PRO A 236 -19.35 11.17 8.43
C PRO A 236 -18.52 11.13 9.71
N ARG A 237 -18.48 10.00 10.42
CA ARG A 237 -17.67 9.84 11.64
C ARG A 237 -16.19 9.89 11.32
N LEU A 238 -15.74 9.16 10.28
CA LEU A 238 -14.35 9.19 9.83
C LEU A 238 -13.95 10.60 9.38
N LYS A 239 -14.79 11.26 8.56
CA LYS A 239 -14.56 12.63 8.13
C LYS A 239 -14.37 13.57 9.31
N ALA A 240 -15.28 13.53 10.29
CA ALA A 240 -15.21 14.38 11.47
C ALA A 240 -13.92 14.19 12.28
N ALA A 241 -13.43 12.95 12.39
CA ALA A 241 -12.18 12.66 13.09
C ALA A 241 -10.96 13.16 12.31
N LEU A 242 -10.93 13.02 11.00
CA LEU A 242 -9.87 13.56 10.13
C LEU A 242 -9.85 15.09 10.19
N ASP A 243 -11.03 15.74 10.09
CA ASP A 243 -11.15 17.20 10.23
C ASP A 243 -10.63 17.69 11.59
N ALA A 244 -11.02 17.00 12.67
CA ALA A 244 -10.59 17.36 14.04
C ALA A 244 -9.07 17.23 14.24
N ALA A 245 -8.44 16.31 13.52
CA ALA A 245 -6.98 16.13 13.52
C ALA A 245 -6.25 17.07 12.55
N GLY A 246 -6.98 17.84 11.72
CA GLY A 246 -6.41 18.70 10.69
C GLY A 246 -5.85 17.95 9.49
N VAL A 247 -6.28 16.71 9.26
CA VAL A 247 -5.87 15.89 8.13
C VAL A 247 -6.71 16.23 6.90
N TYR A 248 -6.05 16.53 5.78
CA TYR A 248 -6.77 16.76 4.53
C TYR A 248 -7.56 15.52 4.12
N ASN A 249 -8.84 15.71 3.82
CA ASN A 249 -9.70 14.59 3.45
C ASN A 249 -10.85 15.01 2.52
N GLU A 250 -11.27 14.06 1.69
CA GLU A 250 -12.46 14.18 0.86
C GLU A 250 -13.42 13.02 1.16
N PHE A 251 -14.72 13.34 1.26
CA PHE A 251 -15.76 12.37 1.53
C PHE A 251 -16.86 12.46 0.47
N TYR A 252 -17.10 11.34 -0.19
CA TYR A 252 -18.13 11.20 -1.20
C TYR A 252 -19.16 10.16 -0.78
N PHE A 253 -20.43 10.54 -0.94
CA PHE A 253 -21.55 9.73 -0.51
C PHE A 253 -22.51 9.51 -1.67
N TYR A 254 -22.81 8.26 -1.95
CA TYR A 254 -23.73 7.82 -2.99
C TYR A 254 -25.02 7.31 -2.35
N PRO A 255 -26.09 8.15 -2.27
CA PRO A 255 -27.30 7.85 -1.48
C PRO A 255 -27.97 6.52 -1.84
N GLU A 256 -27.99 6.18 -3.14
CA GLU A 256 -28.58 4.93 -3.65
C GLU A 256 -27.55 3.79 -3.79
N GLY A 257 -26.31 4.07 -3.47
CA GLY A 257 -25.22 3.10 -3.57
C GLY A 257 -25.24 2.08 -2.43
N GLY A 258 -24.96 0.83 -2.75
CA GLY A 258 -24.76 -0.25 -1.79
C GLY A 258 -23.30 -0.41 -1.36
N HIS A 259 -22.91 -1.64 -1.03
CA HIS A 259 -21.56 -2.00 -0.58
C HIS A 259 -20.58 -2.15 -1.76
N ALA A 260 -20.22 -1.05 -2.39
CA ALA A 260 -19.37 -1.00 -3.59
C ALA A 260 -19.86 -1.89 -4.77
N ASN A 261 -21.13 -2.22 -4.81
CA ASN A 261 -21.79 -2.84 -5.95
C ASN A 261 -22.49 -1.78 -6.82
N TRP A 262 -21.72 -0.75 -7.15
CA TRP A 262 -22.18 0.44 -7.86
C TRP A 262 -22.19 0.20 -9.38
N ASP A 263 -22.93 1.06 -10.08
CA ASP A 263 -22.93 1.04 -11.54
C ASP A 263 -21.63 1.64 -12.12
N GLU A 264 -21.49 1.50 -13.43
CA GLU A 264 -20.30 1.97 -14.16
C GLU A 264 -20.10 3.49 -14.03
N GLU A 265 -21.19 4.27 -14.07
CA GLU A 265 -21.13 5.74 -13.93
C GLU A 265 -20.61 6.13 -12.53
N THR A 266 -21.07 5.48 -11.49
CA THR A 266 -20.61 5.71 -10.11
C THR A 266 -19.14 5.32 -9.96
N PHE A 267 -18.72 4.19 -10.52
CA PHE A 267 -17.30 3.80 -10.49
C PHE A 267 -16.41 4.75 -11.28
N ASP A 268 -16.87 5.27 -12.43
CA ASP A 268 -16.12 6.27 -13.18
C ASP A 268 -15.94 7.58 -12.39
N ASP A 269 -16.95 7.99 -11.62
CA ASP A 269 -16.83 9.12 -10.68
C ASP A 269 -15.81 8.81 -9.57
N VAL A 270 -15.86 7.62 -8.94
CA VAL A 270 -14.87 7.17 -7.95
C VAL A 270 -13.46 7.22 -8.52
N TYR A 271 -13.25 6.64 -9.71
CA TYR A 271 -11.94 6.62 -10.37
C TYR A 271 -11.45 8.03 -10.72
N THR A 272 -12.35 8.91 -11.16
CA THR A 272 -12.01 10.30 -11.47
C THR A 272 -11.58 11.06 -10.23
N ARG A 273 -12.33 10.93 -9.13
CA ARG A 273 -12.05 11.62 -7.87
C ARG A 273 -10.76 11.15 -7.24
N PHE A 274 -10.52 9.84 -7.13
CA PHE A 274 -9.26 9.41 -6.55
C PHE A 274 -8.07 9.76 -7.46
N THR A 275 -8.26 9.82 -8.78
CA THR A 275 -7.19 10.26 -9.69
C THR A 275 -6.79 11.72 -9.42
N VAL A 276 -7.79 12.60 -9.26
CA VAL A 276 -7.54 14.01 -8.92
C VAL A 276 -6.87 14.12 -7.55
N PHE A 277 -7.38 13.39 -6.57
CA PHE A 277 -6.84 13.37 -5.20
C PHE A 277 -5.40 12.87 -5.15
N PHE A 278 -5.09 11.76 -5.82
CA PHE A 278 -3.72 11.22 -5.86
C PHE A 278 -2.74 12.14 -6.59
N ASN A 279 -3.16 12.79 -7.67
CA ASN A 279 -2.31 13.77 -8.34
C ASN A 279 -1.98 15.00 -7.49
N ALA A 280 -2.84 15.33 -6.51
CA ALA A 280 -2.65 16.48 -5.62
C ALA A 280 -1.85 16.12 -4.36
N GLU A 281 -2.06 14.92 -3.81
CA GLU A 281 -1.60 14.57 -2.46
C GLU A 281 -0.51 13.48 -2.46
N PHE A 282 -0.32 12.79 -3.57
CA PHE A 282 0.68 11.71 -3.72
C PHE A 282 1.65 12.00 -4.84
#